data_85c46ca636cf4a06ca36aca82326f6e8
#
_entry.id   85c46ca636cf4a06ca36aca82326f6e8
#
_cell.length_a   1.000
_cell.length_b   1.000
_cell.length_c   1.000
_cell.angle_alpha   90.00
_cell.angle_beta   90.00
_cell.angle_gamma   90.00
#
_symmetry.space_group_name_H-M   'P 1'
#
loop_
_entity.id
_entity.type
_entity.pdbx_description
1 polymer ?
#
loop_
_entity_poly.entity_id
_entity_poly.type
_entity_poly.pdbx_seq_one_letter_code
_entity_poly.pdbx_strand_id
1 'polypeptide(L)'
;MSNYKILFKRNLLMMLILVFFILVVIFFINFLYDKRAPVSSLGGSFLLTDQDGKTFDSTKVNLKKLIYFGYTYCPDICPFDLLKISKIFENNSKLKEEIKPIFITVDPERDTIKKLKNFMEN
;
A
#
# COMPACT_ATOMS: atom_id res chain seq x y z
N MET A 1 -1.67 -52.44 39.24
CA MET A 1 -0.79 -51.26 39.09
C MET A 1 -0.12 -51.11 37.71
N SER A 2 -0.16 -52.14 36.85
CA SER A 2 0.48 -52.08 35.50
C SER A 2 -0.31 -51.29 34.47
N ASN A 3 -1.62 -51.42 34.43
CA ASN A 3 -2.47 -50.79 33.39
C ASN A 3 -2.50 -49.24 33.45
N TYR A 4 -2.39 -48.63 34.62
CA TYR A 4 -2.33 -47.17 34.80
C TYR A 4 -1.09 -46.56 34.12
N LYS A 5 0.08 -47.17 34.25
CA LYS A 5 1.31 -46.69 33.61
C LYS A 5 1.24 -46.75 32.10
N ILE A 6 0.57 -47.72 31.53
CA ILE A 6 0.38 -47.89 30.08
C ILE A 6 -0.60 -46.80 29.55
N LEU A 7 -1.69 -46.59 30.25
CA LEU A 7 -2.67 -45.55 29.91
C LEU A 7 -2.05 -44.15 30.01
N PHE A 8 -1.25 -43.89 31.05
CA PHE A 8 -0.56 -42.62 31.23
C PHE A 8 0.44 -42.33 30.10
N LYS A 9 1.28 -43.34 29.75
CA LYS A 9 2.22 -43.22 28.62
C LYS A 9 1.51 -42.99 27.30
N ARG A 10 0.39 -43.64 27.04
CA ARG A 10 -0.42 -43.48 25.83
C ARG A 10 -1.01 -42.07 25.74
N ASN A 11 -1.58 -41.54 26.82
CA ASN A 11 -2.13 -40.21 26.87
C ASN A 11 -1.03 -39.13 26.71
N LEU A 12 0.12 -39.32 27.35
CA LEU A 12 1.28 -38.46 27.20
C LEU A 12 1.77 -38.42 25.73
N LEU A 13 1.87 -39.59 25.10
CA LEU A 13 2.28 -39.70 23.69
C LEU A 13 1.29 -38.97 22.77
N MET A 14 -0.02 -39.14 23.01
CA MET A 14 -1.05 -38.44 22.24
C MET A 14 -0.97 -36.92 22.40
N MET A 15 -0.73 -36.43 23.63
CA MET A 15 -0.52 -34.98 23.85
C MET A 15 0.72 -34.47 23.13
N LEU A 16 1.82 -35.20 23.13
CA LEU A 16 3.04 -34.82 22.41
C LEU A 16 2.81 -34.74 20.88
N ILE A 17 2.09 -35.72 20.34
CA ILE A 17 1.72 -35.73 18.91
C ILE A 17 0.83 -34.51 18.58
N LEU A 18 -0.14 -34.20 19.44
CA LEU A 18 -1.03 -33.05 19.24
C LEU A 18 -0.27 -31.72 19.28
N VAL A 19 0.63 -31.56 20.26
CA VAL A 19 1.49 -30.36 20.35
C VAL A 19 2.39 -30.24 19.12
N PHE A 20 3.01 -31.35 18.69
CA PHE A 20 3.82 -31.35 17.48
C PHE A 20 3.02 -30.91 16.22
N PHE A 21 1.80 -31.44 16.09
CA PHE A 21 0.92 -31.09 14.98
C PHE A 21 0.56 -29.60 15.00
N ILE A 22 0.25 -29.02 16.16
CA ILE A 22 -0.03 -27.60 16.32
C ILE A 22 1.19 -26.76 15.91
N LEU A 23 2.39 -27.13 16.34
CA LEU A 23 3.62 -26.43 15.95
C LEU A 23 3.87 -26.48 14.46
N VAL A 24 3.61 -27.63 13.81
CA VAL A 24 3.73 -27.76 12.35
C VAL A 24 2.71 -26.86 11.64
N VAL A 25 1.48 -26.81 12.12
CA VAL A 25 0.44 -25.93 11.55
C VAL A 25 0.82 -24.46 11.70
N ILE A 26 1.30 -24.03 12.88
CA ILE A 26 1.76 -22.66 13.12
C ILE A 26 2.95 -22.34 12.21
N PHE A 27 3.92 -23.23 12.09
CA PHE A 27 5.06 -23.07 11.19
C PHE A 27 4.61 -22.90 9.73
N PHE A 28 3.65 -23.74 9.29
CA PHE A 28 3.13 -23.68 7.93
C PHE A 28 2.35 -22.39 7.66
N ILE A 29 1.56 -21.94 8.63
CA ILE A 29 0.85 -20.66 8.54
C ILE A 29 1.86 -19.50 8.43
N ASN A 30 2.87 -19.44 9.29
CA ASN A 30 3.92 -18.41 9.22
C ASN A 30 4.69 -18.47 7.90
N PHE A 31 5.00 -19.65 7.40
CA PHE A 31 5.66 -19.83 6.10
C PHE A 31 4.81 -19.33 4.92
N LEU A 32 3.49 -19.54 4.96
CA LEU A 32 2.57 -18.99 3.94
C LEU A 32 2.41 -17.47 4.05
N TYR A 33 2.44 -16.91 5.28
CA TYR A 33 2.39 -15.46 5.50
C TYR A 33 3.67 -14.77 5.04
N ASP A 34 4.84 -15.39 5.23
CA ASP A 34 6.14 -14.85 4.83
C ASP A 34 6.31 -14.79 3.29
N LYS A 35 5.57 -15.61 2.54
CA LYS A 35 5.53 -15.55 1.06
C LYS A 35 4.68 -14.40 0.49
N ARG A 36 3.97 -13.63 1.30
CA ARG A 36 3.37 -12.40 0.82
C ARG A 36 4.51 -11.41 0.59
N ALA A 37 4.75 -11.09 -0.69
CA ALA A 37 5.75 -10.09 -1.07
C ALA A 37 5.61 -8.88 -0.13
N PRO A 38 6.69 -8.45 0.52
CA PRO A 38 6.60 -7.31 1.42
C PRO A 38 6.01 -6.13 0.63
N VAL A 39 5.01 -5.48 1.20
CA VAL A 39 4.39 -4.26 0.62
C VAL A 39 5.46 -3.19 0.31
N SER A 40 6.63 -3.32 0.92
CA SER A 40 7.82 -2.50 0.63
C SER A 40 8.41 -2.68 -0.79
N SER A 41 8.01 -3.71 -1.53
CA SER A 41 8.37 -3.87 -2.96
C SER A 41 7.43 -3.11 -3.90
N LEU A 42 6.28 -2.64 -3.40
CA LEU A 42 5.35 -1.81 -4.14
C LEU A 42 5.67 -0.34 -3.90
N GLY A 43 5.94 0.37 -4.98
CA GLY A 43 6.41 1.74 -4.95
C GLY A 43 7.92 1.84 -4.87
N GLY A 44 8.41 3.02 -5.05
CA GLY A 44 9.85 3.34 -5.03
C GLY A 44 10.05 4.83 -5.26
N SER A 45 11.29 5.26 -5.28
CA SER A 45 11.62 6.63 -5.68
C SER A 45 11.38 6.79 -7.19
N PHE A 46 10.88 7.95 -7.57
CA PHE A 46 10.66 8.30 -8.96
C PHE A 46 11.09 9.75 -9.25
N LEU A 47 11.47 9.96 -10.50
CA LEU A 47 11.88 11.24 -11.05
C LEU A 47 10.96 11.55 -12.23
N LEU A 48 10.18 12.62 -12.15
CA LEU A 48 9.21 13.01 -13.17
C LEU A 48 9.34 14.51 -13.47
N THR A 49 8.65 14.97 -14.52
CA THR A 49 8.50 16.40 -14.81
C THR A 49 7.20 16.89 -14.20
N ASP A 50 7.25 17.99 -13.44
CA ASP A 50 6.06 18.59 -12.83
C ASP A 50 5.29 19.48 -13.82
N GLN A 51 4.14 20.01 -13.37
CA GLN A 51 3.27 20.89 -14.15
C GLN A 51 3.90 22.28 -14.48
N ASP A 52 5.05 22.59 -13.92
CA ASP A 52 5.85 23.79 -14.24
C ASP A 52 7.05 23.50 -15.14
N GLY A 53 7.19 22.25 -15.61
CA GLY A 53 8.28 21.80 -16.46
C GLY A 53 9.59 21.52 -15.71
N LYS A 54 9.56 21.48 -14.37
CA LYS A 54 10.72 21.24 -13.52
C LYS A 54 10.82 19.76 -13.16
N THR A 55 12.03 19.31 -12.83
CA THR A 55 12.25 17.96 -12.33
C THR A 55 11.70 17.81 -10.91
N PHE A 56 10.74 16.91 -10.75
CA PHE A 56 10.21 16.49 -9.46
C PHE A 56 10.88 15.18 -9.02
N ASP A 57 11.59 15.26 -7.90
CA ASP A 57 12.25 14.12 -7.26
C ASP A 57 11.47 13.71 -6.01
N SER A 58 10.88 12.52 -6.05
CA SER A 58 10.07 12.01 -4.96
C SER A 58 10.86 11.78 -3.66
N THR A 59 12.19 11.62 -3.73
CA THR A 59 13.04 11.44 -2.55
C THR A 59 13.20 12.71 -1.71
N LYS A 60 13.01 13.87 -2.35
CA LYS A 60 13.09 15.18 -1.67
C LYS A 60 11.82 15.55 -0.90
N VAL A 61 10.76 14.76 -1.07
CA VAL A 61 9.50 14.95 -0.36
C VAL A 61 9.48 14.11 0.90
N ASN A 62 9.67 14.72 2.06
CA ASN A 62 9.71 14.05 3.37
C ASN A 62 8.31 13.65 3.90
N LEU A 63 7.23 14.06 3.23
CA LEU A 63 5.87 13.71 3.59
C LEU A 63 5.47 12.34 3.02
N LYS A 64 4.46 11.72 3.62
CA LYS A 64 3.77 10.58 2.99
C LYS A 64 3.17 11.04 1.67
N LYS A 65 3.21 10.19 0.66
CA LYS A 65 2.73 10.54 -0.69
C LYS A 65 1.42 9.80 -0.96
N LEU A 66 0.38 10.56 -1.29
CA LEU A 66 -0.87 10.02 -1.84
C LEU A 66 -0.77 10.14 -3.37
N ILE A 67 -0.50 9.02 -4.03
CA ILE A 67 -0.33 9.00 -5.49
C ILE A 67 -1.67 8.63 -6.14
N TYR A 68 -2.13 9.47 -7.07
CA TYR A 68 -3.27 9.21 -7.91
C TYR A 68 -2.84 9.13 -9.38
N PHE A 69 -3.10 7.99 -10.01
CA PHE A 69 -2.84 7.79 -11.43
C PHE A 69 -4.09 8.13 -12.25
N GLY A 70 -3.95 9.00 -13.25
CA GLY A 70 -5.07 9.44 -14.07
C GLY A 70 -4.62 10.08 -15.37
N TYR A 71 -5.54 10.73 -16.09
CA TYR A 71 -5.26 11.47 -17.31
C TYR A 71 -6.28 12.60 -17.51
N THR A 72 -5.88 13.69 -18.18
CA THR A 72 -6.69 14.92 -18.27
C THR A 72 -7.95 14.78 -19.14
N TYR A 73 -7.98 13.82 -20.05
CA TYR A 73 -9.12 13.51 -20.91
C TYR A 73 -10.13 12.54 -20.31
N CYS A 74 -9.96 12.17 -19.04
CA CYS A 74 -10.93 11.32 -18.35
C CYS A 74 -12.25 12.10 -18.17
N PRO A 75 -13.38 11.61 -18.74
CA PRO A 75 -14.60 12.43 -18.81
C PRO A 75 -15.36 12.47 -17.48
N ASP A 76 -15.06 11.60 -16.51
CA ASP A 76 -15.92 11.41 -15.35
C ASP A 76 -15.12 11.15 -14.06
N ILE A 77 -14.46 10.01 -13.92
CA ILE A 77 -13.92 9.52 -12.64
C ILE A 77 -12.78 10.41 -12.13
N CYS A 78 -11.79 10.76 -12.98
CA CYS A 78 -10.61 11.48 -12.53
C CYS A 78 -10.91 12.87 -11.95
N PRO A 79 -11.68 13.76 -12.60
CA PRO A 79 -12.01 15.04 -12.02
C PRO A 79 -12.85 14.90 -10.75
N PHE A 80 -13.76 13.93 -10.70
CA PHE A 80 -14.60 13.70 -9.52
C PHE A 80 -13.79 13.21 -8.29
N ASP A 81 -12.85 12.33 -8.49
CA ASP A 81 -11.99 11.83 -7.40
C ASP A 81 -11.00 12.90 -6.94
N LEU A 82 -10.43 13.69 -7.85
CA LEU A 82 -9.55 14.80 -7.49
C LEU A 82 -10.31 15.87 -6.69
N LEU A 83 -11.56 16.16 -7.06
CA LEU A 83 -12.41 17.08 -6.29
C LEU A 83 -12.68 16.56 -4.87
N LYS A 84 -12.91 15.24 -4.71
CA LYS A 84 -13.06 14.63 -3.38
C LYS A 84 -11.78 14.73 -2.57
N ILE A 85 -10.64 14.42 -3.17
CA ILE A 85 -9.33 14.52 -2.53
C ILE A 85 -9.09 15.96 -2.09
N SER A 86 -9.30 16.94 -2.97
CA SER A 86 -9.16 18.37 -2.66
C SER A 86 -10.00 18.77 -1.46
N LYS A 87 -11.28 18.42 -1.43
CA LYS A 87 -12.19 18.73 -0.30
C LYS A 87 -11.74 18.09 1.01
N ILE A 88 -11.22 16.86 0.98
CA ILE A 88 -10.69 16.20 2.18
C ILE A 88 -9.48 16.97 2.73
N PHE A 89 -8.57 17.38 1.84
CA PHE A 89 -7.40 18.16 2.22
C PHE A 89 -7.75 19.58 2.66
N GLU A 90 -8.73 20.24 2.04
CA GLU A 90 -9.20 21.57 2.44
C GLU A 90 -9.75 21.57 3.86
N ASN A 91 -10.53 20.55 4.21
CA ASN A 91 -11.20 20.44 5.51
C ASN A 91 -10.30 19.87 6.62
N ASN A 92 -9.05 19.49 6.33
CA ASN A 92 -8.16 18.88 7.29
C ASN A 92 -6.72 19.38 7.18
N SER A 93 -6.40 20.42 7.97
CA SER A 93 -5.07 21.03 8.00
C SER A 93 -3.96 20.03 8.36
N LYS A 94 -4.24 19.10 9.29
CA LYS A 94 -3.28 18.07 9.70
C LYS A 94 -2.87 17.17 8.54
N LEU A 95 -3.81 16.81 7.64
CA LEU A 95 -3.47 16.02 6.46
C LEU A 95 -2.52 16.76 5.52
N LYS A 96 -2.67 18.09 5.38
CA LYS A 96 -1.77 18.91 4.55
C LYS A 96 -0.33 18.90 5.05
N GLU A 97 -0.13 18.77 6.37
CA GLU A 97 1.20 18.73 7.00
C GLU A 97 1.83 17.34 6.92
N GLU A 98 1.03 16.26 6.87
CA GLU A 98 1.53 14.89 6.89
C GLU A 98 1.62 14.24 5.51
N ILE A 99 0.75 14.64 4.56
CA ILE A 99 0.57 13.96 3.27
C ILE A 99 0.68 14.95 2.12
N LYS A 100 1.48 14.58 1.11
CA LYS A 100 1.57 15.29 -0.18
C LYS A 100 0.75 14.55 -1.24
N PRO A 101 -0.38 15.11 -1.74
CA PRO A 101 -1.07 14.55 -2.90
C PRO A 101 -0.25 14.80 -4.17
N ILE A 102 -0.14 13.76 -5.01
CA ILE A 102 0.60 13.78 -6.27
C ILE A 102 -0.26 13.10 -7.33
N PHE A 103 -0.62 13.85 -8.36
CA PHE A 103 -1.25 13.32 -9.56
C PHE A 103 -0.17 12.93 -10.57
N ILE A 104 -0.24 11.71 -11.10
CA ILE A 104 0.69 11.21 -12.13
C ILE A 104 -0.14 10.81 -13.35
N THR A 105 0.12 11.46 -14.50
CA THR A 105 -0.55 11.07 -15.74
C THR A 105 -0.08 9.70 -16.24
N VAL A 106 -1.03 8.91 -16.73
CA VAL A 106 -0.77 7.66 -17.45
C VAL A 106 -0.82 7.83 -18.96
N ASP A 107 -1.01 9.07 -19.43
CA ASP A 107 -1.12 9.41 -20.85
C ASP A 107 -0.21 10.61 -21.21
N PRO A 108 1.10 10.47 -21.09
CA PRO A 108 2.05 11.58 -21.25
C PRO A 108 2.09 12.14 -22.69
N GLU A 109 1.62 11.38 -23.67
CA GLU A 109 1.58 11.84 -25.07
C GLU A 109 0.51 12.93 -25.30
N ARG A 110 -0.64 12.81 -24.63
CA ARG A 110 -1.75 13.78 -24.75
C ARG A 110 -1.74 14.82 -23.65
N ASP A 111 -1.26 14.47 -22.46
CA ASP A 111 -1.23 15.33 -21.28
C ASP A 111 0.04 16.17 -21.24
N THR A 112 0.05 17.22 -22.06
CA THR A 112 1.16 18.18 -22.04
C THR A 112 1.23 18.93 -20.70
N ILE A 113 2.39 19.48 -20.36
CA ILE A 113 2.60 20.31 -19.15
C ILE A 113 1.51 21.38 -18.99
N LYS A 114 1.19 22.09 -20.07
CA LYS A 114 0.14 23.14 -20.08
C LYS A 114 -1.24 22.56 -19.75
N LYS A 115 -1.57 21.38 -20.29
CA LYS A 115 -2.86 20.73 -20.00
C LYS A 115 -2.95 20.24 -18.57
N LEU A 116 -1.89 19.61 -18.06
CA LEU A 116 -1.80 19.18 -16.66
C LEU A 116 -1.95 20.37 -15.72
N LYS A 117 -1.27 21.49 -15.99
CA LYS A 117 -1.39 22.70 -15.18
C LYS A 117 -2.83 23.21 -15.14
N ASN A 118 -3.46 23.40 -16.28
CA ASN A 118 -4.86 23.86 -16.35
C ASN A 118 -5.83 22.88 -15.67
N PHE A 119 -5.59 21.58 -15.80
CA PHE A 119 -6.43 20.55 -15.16
C PHE A 119 -6.34 20.56 -13.64
N MET A 120 -5.18 20.87 -13.09
CA MET A 120 -4.96 20.92 -11.63
C MET A 120 -5.40 22.25 -11.00
N GLU A 121 -5.60 23.32 -11.78
CA GLU A 121 -6.05 24.64 -11.32
C GLU A 121 -7.58 24.77 -11.28
N ASN A 122 -8.33 23.87 -11.95
CA ASN A 122 -9.79 23.87 -12.02
C ASN A 122 -10.38 22.78 -11.10
#